data_e640698fb76547c23d6c83433bc988bd
#
_entry.id   e640698fb76547c23d6c83433bc988bd
#
_cell.length_a   1.000
_cell.length_b   1.000
_cell.length_c   1.000
_cell.angle_alpha   90.00
_cell.angle_beta   90.00
_cell.angle_gamma   90.00
#
_symmetry.space_group_name_H-M   'P 1'
#
loop_
_entity.id
_entity.type
_entity.pdbx_description
1 polymer ?
#
loop_
_entity_poly.entity_id
_entity_poly.type
_entity_poly.pdbx_seq_one_letter_code
_entity_poly.pdbx_strand_id
1 'polypeptide(L)'
;PKQFLPLRGEPVLMHTLRQFAPEVEELILVLPDEQQDLWQALCVEHHFTLPHRITTGGATRFDSVRSGLSKLPAEGLVAVHDGVRPLVSRTLIRRTFEVAEETGAALPACPVTDSLRFLGEDDTNEAVDRASYRAVQTPQTFDLERLHRAYEQPFSPQFTDDASVYEAAGLGTITLVEGEETNIKL
;
A
#
# COMPACT_ATOMS: atom_id res chain seq x y z
N PRO A 1 -15.53 4.04 -9.02
CA PRO A 1 -14.34 3.48 -8.35
C PRO A 1 -14.54 3.40 -6.84
N LYS A 2 -14.08 2.31 -6.19
CA LYS A 2 -14.30 2.06 -4.76
C LYS A 2 -13.78 3.19 -3.85
N GLN A 3 -12.65 3.78 -4.19
CA GLN A 3 -12.03 4.84 -3.41
C GLN A 3 -12.86 6.12 -3.31
N PHE A 4 -13.81 6.31 -4.21
CA PHE A 4 -14.70 7.47 -4.24
C PHE A 4 -16.10 7.18 -3.69
N LEU A 5 -16.37 5.94 -3.27
CA LEU A 5 -17.62 5.62 -2.59
C LEU A 5 -17.72 6.38 -1.27
N PRO A 6 -18.91 6.84 -0.89
CA PRO A 6 -19.09 7.61 0.33
C PRO A 6 -18.98 6.70 1.57
N LEU A 7 -18.16 7.12 2.52
CA LEU A 7 -18.08 6.60 3.87
C LEU A 7 -18.40 7.76 4.82
N ARG A 8 -19.52 7.68 5.55
CA ARG A 8 -20.00 8.78 6.42
C ARG A 8 -20.13 10.13 5.72
N GLY A 9 -20.54 10.12 4.46
CA GLY A 9 -20.78 11.33 3.68
C GLY A 9 -19.56 11.89 2.93
N GLU A 10 -18.39 11.29 3.02
CA GLU A 10 -17.18 11.70 2.30
C GLU A 10 -16.55 10.50 1.57
N PRO A 11 -15.83 10.71 0.46
CA PRO A 11 -15.09 9.65 -0.22
C PRO A 11 -14.14 8.89 0.69
N VAL A 12 -14.11 7.55 0.57
CA VAL A 12 -13.19 6.66 1.31
C VAL A 12 -11.76 7.17 1.27
N LEU A 13 -11.30 7.61 0.10
CA LEU A 13 -9.94 8.10 -0.10
C LEU A 13 -9.58 9.31 0.78
N MET A 14 -10.53 10.21 1.06
CA MET A 14 -10.30 11.36 1.95
C MET A 14 -10.02 10.92 3.38
N HIS A 15 -10.74 9.90 3.85
CA HIS A 15 -10.47 9.31 5.17
C HIS A 15 -9.07 8.71 5.23
N THR A 16 -8.67 7.96 4.19
CA THR A 16 -7.33 7.37 4.10
C THR A 16 -6.24 8.43 4.12
N LEU A 17 -6.34 9.47 3.30
CA LEU A 17 -5.34 10.54 3.24
C LEU A 17 -5.19 11.28 4.58
N ARG A 18 -6.29 11.49 5.33
CA ARG A 18 -6.25 12.13 6.65
C ARG A 18 -5.50 11.30 7.71
N GLN A 19 -5.42 9.97 7.56
CA GLN A 19 -4.63 9.15 8.49
C GLN A 19 -3.13 9.38 8.29
N PHE A 20 -2.70 9.53 7.04
CA PHE A 20 -1.28 9.70 6.70
C PHE A 20 -0.77 11.13 6.87
N ALA A 21 -1.59 12.13 6.59
CA ALA A 21 -1.17 13.53 6.54
C ALA A 21 -0.34 14.03 7.75
N PRO A 22 -0.66 13.66 9.01
CA PRO A 22 0.15 14.09 10.15
C PRO A 22 1.40 13.25 10.38
N GLU A 23 1.61 12.17 9.64
CA GLU A 23 2.67 11.19 9.84
C GLU A 23 3.74 11.22 8.74
N VAL A 24 3.52 11.98 7.67
CA VAL A 24 4.41 12.05 6.50
C VAL A 24 4.63 13.49 6.04
N GLU A 25 5.77 13.76 5.43
CA GLU A 25 6.06 15.09 4.88
C GLU A 25 5.32 15.35 3.57
N GLU A 26 5.10 14.31 2.77
CA GLU A 26 4.49 14.40 1.45
C GLU A 26 3.53 13.25 1.18
N LEU A 27 2.44 13.54 0.49
CA LEU A 27 1.47 12.57 -0.01
C LEU A 27 1.44 12.61 -1.54
N ILE A 28 1.74 11.47 -2.17
CA ILE A 28 1.57 11.27 -3.61
C ILE A 28 0.36 10.39 -3.85
N LEU A 29 -0.66 10.95 -4.46
CA LEU A 29 -1.85 10.22 -4.86
C LEU A 29 -1.72 9.78 -6.32
N VAL A 30 -1.72 8.46 -6.54
CA VAL A 30 -1.64 7.88 -7.88
C VAL A 30 -3.05 7.51 -8.34
N LEU A 31 -3.52 8.15 -9.39
CA LEU A 31 -4.85 7.91 -9.98
C LEU A 31 -4.74 7.66 -11.47
N PRO A 32 -5.64 6.85 -12.07
CA PRO A 32 -5.84 6.84 -13.51
C PRO A 32 -6.19 8.25 -14.01
N ASP A 33 -5.72 8.60 -15.19
CA ASP A 33 -5.90 9.93 -15.76
C ASP A 33 -7.37 10.35 -15.80
N GLU A 34 -8.24 9.44 -16.24
CA GLU A 34 -9.69 9.64 -16.34
C GLU A 34 -10.40 9.83 -14.98
N GLN A 35 -9.71 9.65 -13.86
CA GLN A 35 -10.28 9.82 -12.52
C GLN A 35 -9.82 11.09 -11.82
N GLN A 36 -8.85 11.80 -12.37
CA GLN A 36 -8.26 12.97 -11.73
C GLN A 36 -9.25 14.14 -11.67
N ASP A 37 -9.99 14.40 -12.74
CA ASP A 37 -11.01 15.47 -12.78
C ASP A 37 -12.13 15.19 -11.78
N LEU A 38 -12.59 13.93 -11.69
CA LEU A 38 -13.57 13.53 -10.67
C LEU A 38 -13.05 13.74 -9.25
N TRP A 39 -11.79 13.39 -8.99
CA TRP A 39 -11.17 13.61 -7.69
C TRP A 39 -11.10 15.10 -7.34
N GLN A 40 -10.71 15.95 -8.28
CA GLN A 40 -10.68 17.41 -8.07
C GLN A 40 -12.08 17.96 -7.78
N ALA A 41 -13.10 17.53 -8.52
CA ALA A 41 -14.48 17.91 -8.26
C ALA A 41 -14.95 17.51 -6.85
N LEU A 42 -14.63 16.28 -6.42
CA LEU A 42 -14.93 15.80 -5.07
C LEU A 42 -14.20 16.62 -3.99
N CYS A 43 -12.93 17.00 -4.24
CA CYS A 43 -12.20 17.87 -3.30
C CYS A 43 -12.88 19.22 -3.13
N VAL A 44 -13.40 19.80 -4.21
CA VAL A 44 -14.16 21.07 -4.15
C VAL A 44 -15.49 20.88 -3.40
N GLU A 45 -16.25 19.85 -3.74
CA GLU A 45 -17.55 19.52 -3.14
C GLU A 45 -17.45 19.34 -1.63
N HIS A 46 -16.42 18.62 -1.17
CA HIS A 46 -16.22 18.29 0.24
C HIS A 46 -15.29 19.27 0.98
N HIS A 47 -14.89 20.38 0.34
CA HIS A 47 -13.92 21.34 0.91
C HIS A 47 -12.64 20.66 1.42
N PHE A 48 -12.16 19.66 0.69
CA PHE A 48 -10.97 18.88 1.04
C PHE A 48 -9.70 19.62 0.63
N THR A 49 -9.06 20.28 1.60
CA THR A 49 -7.88 21.15 1.39
C THR A 49 -6.56 20.52 1.84
N LEU A 50 -6.57 19.22 2.21
CA LEU A 50 -5.37 18.52 2.64
C LEU A 50 -4.33 18.51 1.51
N PRO A 51 -3.09 19.00 1.74
CA PRO A 51 -2.07 19.04 0.72
C PRO A 51 -1.68 17.62 0.24
N HIS A 52 -1.72 17.41 -1.07
CA HIS A 52 -1.24 16.20 -1.72
C HIS A 52 -0.94 16.48 -3.18
N ARG A 53 -0.01 15.73 -3.75
CA ARG A 53 0.30 15.78 -5.19
C ARG A 53 -0.38 14.61 -5.90
N ILE A 54 -0.84 14.85 -7.13
CA ILE A 54 -1.46 13.83 -7.97
C ILE A 54 -0.48 13.45 -9.08
N THR A 55 -0.42 12.16 -9.40
CA THR A 55 0.28 11.64 -10.57
C THR A 55 -0.56 10.57 -11.25
N THR A 56 -0.37 10.43 -12.56
CA THR A 56 -1.10 9.43 -13.35
C THR A 56 -0.53 8.04 -13.10
N GLY A 57 -1.41 7.07 -12.85
CA GLY A 57 -1.08 5.66 -12.77
C GLY A 57 -0.71 5.05 -14.13
N GLY A 58 -0.14 3.86 -14.09
CA GLY A 58 0.20 3.09 -15.28
C GLY A 58 -0.77 1.93 -15.56
N ALA A 59 -0.41 1.09 -16.52
CA ALA A 59 -1.22 -0.05 -16.95
C ALA A 59 -1.38 -1.13 -15.86
N THR A 60 -0.40 -1.26 -14.98
CA THR A 60 -0.40 -2.21 -13.86
C THR A 60 -0.24 -1.49 -12.52
N ARG A 61 -0.48 -2.22 -11.41
CA ARG A 61 -0.15 -1.71 -10.06
C ARG A 61 1.34 -1.36 -9.96
N PHE A 62 2.20 -2.19 -10.51
CA PHE A 62 3.65 -1.95 -10.57
C PHE A 62 3.97 -0.61 -11.27
N ASP A 63 3.41 -0.37 -12.46
CA ASP A 63 3.64 0.88 -13.19
C ASP A 63 3.09 2.10 -12.44
N SER A 64 1.97 1.94 -11.74
CA SER A 64 1.37 3.00 -10.93
C SER A 64 2.27 3.37 -9.74
N VAL A 65 2.80 2.39 -9.00
CA VAL A 65 3.74 2.65 -7.90
C VAL A 65 5.03 3.28 -8.44
N ARG A 66 5.57 2.78 -9.54
CA ARG A 66 6.76 3.37 -10.21
C ARG A 66 6.53 4.83 -10.60
N SER A 67 5.34 5.17 -11.10
CA SER A 67 4.95 6.55 -11.37
C SER A 67 4.95 7.41 -10.11
N GLY A 68 4.39 6.91 -9.00
CA GLY A 68 4.39 7.58 -7.71
C GLY A 68 5.81 7.83 -7.19
N LEU A 69 6.65 6.79 -7.19
CA LEU A 69 8.05 6.87 -6.77
C LEU A 69 8.84 7.91 -7.56
N SER A 70 8.59 8.07 -8.86
CA SER A 70 9.28 9.06 -9.70
C SER A 70 9.05 10.52 -9.27
N LYS A 71 8.12 10.78 -8.36
CA LYS A 71 7.80 12.10 -7.81
C LYS A 71 8.47 12.38 -6.46
N LEU A 72 9.07 11.36 -5.87
CA LEU A 72 9.73 11.42 -4.57
C LEU A 72 11.25 11.71 -4.73
N PRO A 73 11.92 12.16 -3.67
CA PRO A 73 13.36 12.32 -3.66
C PRO A 73 14.09 10.97 -3.82
N ALA A 74 15.41 11.00 -3.87
CA ALA A 74 16.20 9.77 -3.98
C ALA A 74 16.33 8.99 -2.67
N GLU A 75 16.25 9.68 -1.54
CA GLU A 75 16.52 9.15 -0.19
C GLU A 75 15.35 9.40 0.75
N GLY A 76 15.29 8.62 1.81
CA GLY A 76 14.28 8.69 2.87
C GLY A 76 13.53 7.39 3.05
N LEU A 77 12.31 7.48 3.58
CA LEU A 77 11.39 6.35 3.73
C LEU A 77 10.11 6.59 2.93
N VAL A 78 9.55 5.55 2.37
CA VAL A 78 8.29 5.61 1.64
C VAL A 78 7.33 4.51 2.09
N ALA A 79 6.08 4.87 2.29
CA ALA A 79 5.00 3.91 2.54
C ALA A 79 4.06 3.84 1.34
N VAL A 80 3.87 2.66 0.78
CA VAL A 80 2.86 2.41 -0.24
C VAL A 80 1.60 1.87 0.41
N HIS A 81 0.47 2.54 0.17
CA HIS A 81 -0.78 2.21 0.86
C HIS A 81 -1.98 2.13 -0.09
N ASP A 82 -2.87 1.18 0.18
CA ASP A 82 -4.14 1.04 -0.53
C ASP A 82 -5.08 2.21 -0.15
N GLY A 83 -5.46 3.06 -1.10
CA GLY A 83 -6.38 4.18 -0.87
C GLY A 83 -7.77 3.79 -0.34
N VAL A 84 -8.08 2.49 -0.35
CA VAL A 84 -9.34 1.90 0.16
C VAL A 84 -9.18 1.20 1.52
N ARG A 85 -8.16 1.56 2.32
CA ARG A 85 -8.01 1.14 3.73
C ARG A 85 -8.09 2.35 4.67
N PRO A 86 -9.27 2.93 4.84
CA PRO A 86 -9.44 4.19 5.58
C PRO A 86 -9.30 4.03 7.10
N LEU A 87 -9.27 2.80 7.61
CA LEU A 87 -9.26 2.48 9.04
C LEU A 87 -7.85 2.15 9.57
N VAL A 88 -6.81 2.33 8.76
CA VAL A 88 -5.43 2.23 9.24
C VAL A 88 -5.19 3.23 10.37
N SER A 89 -4.62 2.77 11.49
CA SER A 89 -4.30 3.67 12.59
C SER A 89 -2.99 4.43 12.35
N ARG A 90 -2.89 5.62 12.94
CA ARG A 90 -1.63 6.40 12.93
C ARG A 90 -0.52 5.66 13.67
N THR A 91 -0.86 4.90 14.69
CA THR A 91 0.09 4.06 15.43
C THR A 91 0.71 3.01 14.52
N LEU A 92 -0.10 2.34 13.70
CA LEU A 92 0.41 1.37 12.74
C LEU A 92 1.29 2.02 11.66
N ILE A 93 0.88 3.19 11.15
CA ILE A 93 1.68 3.95 10.18
C ILE A 93 3.06 4.26 10.78
N ARG A 94 3.14 4.89 11.97
CA ARG A 94 4.41 5.19 12.64
C ARG A 94 5.27 3.96 12.84
N ARG A 95 4.67 2.87 13.35
CA ARG A 95 5.39 1.63 13.61
C ARG A 95 6.03 1.05 12.36
N THR A 96 5.36 1.11 11.20
CA THR A 96 5.96 0.64 9.95
C THR A 96 7.14 1.52 9.53
N PHE A 97 7.09 2.84 9.75
CA PHE A 97 8.20 3.74 9.48
C PHE A 97 9.38 3.48 10.43
N GLU A 98 9.14 3.37 11.73
CA GLU A 98 10.17 3.09 12.74
C GLU A 98 10.92 1.78 12.42
N VAL A 99 10.18 0.71 12.13
CA VAL A 99 10.79 -0.58 11.79
C VAL A 99 11.49 -0.54 10.43
N ALA A 100 10.95 0.15 9.43
CA ALA A 100 11.61 0.28 8.13
C ALA A 100 12.90 1.12 8.21
N GLU A 101 12.97 2.13 9.07
CA GLU A 101 14.19 2.89 9.34
C GLU A 101 15.31 1.99 9.86
N GLU A 102 15.00 1.04 10.73
CA GLU A 102 15.97 0.12 11.32
C GLU A 102 16.35 -1.04 10.38
N THR A 103 15.38 -1.55 9.60
CA THR A 103 15.54 -2.83 8.88
C THR A 103 15.57 -2.67 7.36
N GLY A 104 15.17 -1.52 6.84
CA GLY A 104 15.07 -1.21 5.42
C GLY A 104 13.72 -1.54 4.79
N ALA A 105 12.91 -2.42 5.39
CA ALA A 105 11.57 -2.74 4.90
C ALA A 105 10.67 -3.32 5.99
N ALA A 106 9.45 -2.82 6.10
CA ALA A 106 8.45 -3.29 7.06
C ALA A 106 7.04 -3.30 6.47
N LEU A 107 6.25 -4.29 6.83
CA LEU A 107 4.82 -4.32 6.50
C LEU A 107 3.99 -4.96 7.60
N PRO A 108 2.72 -4.54 7.76
CA PRO A 108 1.83 -5.13 8.72
C PRO A 108 1.23 -6.45 8.21
N ALA A 109 1.12 -7.41 9.11
CA ALA A 109 0.50 -8.69 8.81
C ALA A 109 -0.30 -9.22 10.00
N CYS A 110 -1.47 -9.79 9.72
CA CYS A 110 -2.34 -10.41 10.71
C CYS A 110 -2.28 -11.94 10.62
N PRO A 111 -2.53 -12.67 11.72
CA PRO A 111 -2.79 -14.10 11.66
C PRO A 111 -3.97 -14.41 10.74
N VAL A 112 -3.89 -15.51 10.00
CA VAL A 112 -5.01 -15.97 9.19
C VAL A 112 -6.02 -16.68 10.10
N THR A 113 -7.25 -16.18 10.11
CA THR A 113 -8.35 -16.72 10.95
C THR A 113 -9.15 -17.81 10.22
N ASP A 114 -9.27 -17.71 8.91
CA ASP A 114 -9.99 -18.70 8.09
C ASP A 114 -9.17 -19.98 7.88
N SER A 115 -9.85 -21.09 7.61
CA SER A 115 -9.20 -22.31 7.18
C SER A 115 -8.71 -22.16 5.75
N LEU A 116 -7.45 -22.48 5.50
CA LEU A 116 -6.85 -22.43 4.18
C LEU A 116 -6.74 -23.82 3.55
N ARG A 117 -6.84 -23.86 2.23
CA ARG A 117 -6.51 -25.05 1.43
C ARG A 117 -5.51 -24.71 0.37
N PHE A 118 -4.50 -25.53 0.22
CA PHE A 118 -3.62 -25.51 -0.95
C PHE A 118 -4.36 -26.17 -2.12
N LEU A 119 -4.32 -25.52 -3.27
CA LEU A 119 -4.85 -26.05 -4.53
C LEU A 119 -3.69 -26.58 -5.36
N GLY A 120 -3.67 -27.89 -5.54
CA GLY A 120 -2.72 -28.56 -6.42
C GLY A 120 -3.20 -28.63 -7.88
N GLU A 121 -2.44 -29.29 -8.71
CA GLU A 121 -2.85 -29.60 -10.08
C GLU A 121 -4.02 -30.60 -10.07
N ASP A 122 -4.77 -30.69 -11.16
CA ASP A 122 -5.90 -31.64 -11.36
C ASP A 122 -7.04 -31.51 -10.32
N ASP A 123 -7.38 -30.29 -9.92
CA ASP A 123 -8.45 -30.00 -8.94
C ASP A 123 -8.23 -30.65 -7.55
N THR A 124 -7.03 -31.13 -7.27
CA THR A 124 -6.70 -31.64 -5.95
C THR A 124 -6.57 -30.51 -4.94
N ASN A 125 -6.88 -30.79 -3.69
CA ASN A 125 -6.67 -29.80 -2.63
C ASN A 125 -6.38 -30.48 -1.29
N GLU A 126 -5.62 -29.79 -0.44
CA GLU A 126 -5.28 -30.24 0.91
C GLU A 126 -5.37 -29.13 1.95
N ALA A 127 -5.61 -29.52 3.19
CA ALA A 127 -5.60 -28.57 4.30
C ALA A 127 -4.16 -28.16 4.61
N VAL A 128 -3.95 -26.87 4.85
CA VAL A 128 -2.65 -26.35 5.29
C VAL A 128 -2.74 -25.80 6.73
N ASP A 129 -1.62 -25.84 7.44
CA ASP A 129 -1.53 -25.21 8.75
C ASP A 129 -1.50 -23.70 8.60
N ARG A 130 -2.64 -23.05 8.86
CA ARG A 130 -2.78 -21.58 8.80
C ARG A 130 -1.86 -20.82 9.75
N ALA A 131 -1.32 -21.47 10.80
CA ALA A 131 -0.40 -20.84 11.74
C ALA A 131 0.92 -20.41 11.05
N SER A 132 1.26 -21.04 9.93
CA SER A 132 2.43 -20.72 9.11
C SER A 132 2.20 -19.54 8.13
N TYR A 133 0.98 -19.01 8.05
CA TYR A 133 0.61 -17.95 7.10
C TYR A 133 0.24 -16.66 7.82
N ARG A 134 0.43 -15.56 7.11
CA ARG A 134 0.00 -14.23 7.54
C ARG A 134 -0.73 -13.53 6.40
N ALA A 135 -1.81 -12.84 6.73
CA ALA A 135 -2.51 -11.96 5.82
C ALA A 135 -1.82 -10.59 5.82
N VAL A 136 -1.19 -10.24 4.71
CA VAL A 136 -0.44 -9.00 4.55
C VAL A 136 -1.38 -7.82 4.35
N GLN A 137 -1.04 -6.70 4.98
CA GLN A 137 -1.75 -5.43 4.84
C GLN A 137 -0.81 -4.36 4.27
N THR A 138 -1.35 -3.16 4.09
CA THR A 138 -0.61 -1.93 3.85
C THR A 138 -0.85 -0.96 5.02
N PRO A 139 0.08 -0.03 5.33
CA PRO A 139 1.19 0.44 4.48
C PRO A 139 2.35 -0.55 4.42
N GLN A 140 2.96 -0.70 3.24
CA GLN A 140 4.23 -1.36 3.06
C GLN A 140 5.30 -0.28 2.98
N THR A 141 6.19 -0.25 3.94
CA THR A 141 7.14 0.86 4.15
C THR A 141 8.56 0.39 3.89
N PHE A 142 9.32 1.19 3.14
CA PHE A 142 10.64 0.83 2.65
C PHE A 142 11.61 2.00 2.74
N ASP A 143 12.88 1.68 2.80
CA ASP A 143 13.96 2.57 2.39
C ASP A 143 13.74 2.97 0.93
N LEU A 144 13.70 4.28 0.67
CA LEU A 144 13.26 4.82 -0.63
C LEU A 144 14.28 4.53 -1.74
N GLU A 145 15.59 4.60 -1.45
CA GLU A 145 16.63 4.27 -2.43
C GLU A 145 16.52 2.81 -2.86
N ARG A 146 16.34 1.90 -1.89
CA ARG A 146 16.20 0.48 -2.17
C ARG A 146 14.93 0.19 -2.96
N LEU A 147 13.80 0.84 -2.62
CA LEU A 147 12.56 0.64 -3.36
C LEU A 147 12.67 1.19 -4.78
N HIS A 148 13.30 2.34 -5.01
CA HIS A 148 13.59 2.83 -6.36
C HIS A 148 14.35 1.78 -7.18
N ARG A 149 15.43 1.22 -6.64
CA ARG A 149 16.20 0.15 -7.29
C ARG A 149 15.36 -1.10 -7.56
N ALA A 150 14.48 -1.48 -6.64
CA ALA A 150 13.56 -2.61 -6.83
C ALA A 150 12.64 -2.41 -8.03
N TYR A 151 12.20 -1.17 -8.27
CA TYR A 151 11.32 -0.82 -9.38
C TYR A 151 12.03 -0.55 -10.72
N GLU A 152 13.37 -0.68 -10.78
CA GLU A 152 14.14 -0.67 -12.05
C GLU A 152 14.01 -2.00 -12.80
N GLN A 153 13.68 -3.10 -12.12
CA GLN A 153 13.48 -4.40 -12.77
C GLN A 153 12.24 -4.40 -13.68
N PRO A 154 12.22 -5.26 -14.71
CA PRO A 154 11.04 -5.41 -15.56
C PRO A 154 9.86 -5.97 -14.76
N PHE A 155 8.65 -5.57 -15.14
CA PHE A 155 7.42 -6.12 -14.55
C PHE A 155 7.35 -7.64 -14.67
N SER A 156 6.90 -8.30 -13.60
CA SER A 156 6.56 -9.73 -13.59
C SER A 156 5.12 -9.93 -13.07
N PRO A 157 4.33 -10.84 -13.66
CA PRO A 157 3.02 -11.20 -13.14
C PRO A 157 3.04 -11.76 -11.70
N GLN A 158 4.20 -12.16 -11.20
CA GLN A 158 4.39 -12.62 -9.83
C GLN A 158 4.42 -11.47 -8.81
N PHE A 159 4.51 -10.22 -9.26
CA PHE A 159 4.49 -9.05 -8.41
C PHE A 159 3.07 -8.73 -7.96
N THR A 160 2.69 -9.26 -6.81
CA THR A 160 1.35 -9.07 -6.22
C THR A 160 1.25 -7.82 -5.35
N ASP A 161 2.38 -7.39 -4.77
CA ASP A 161 2.51 -6.22 -3.91
C ASP A 161 3.94 -5.65 -3.98
N ASP A 162 4.23 -4.61 -3.19
CA ASP A 162 5.55 -3.96 -3.20
C ASP A 162 6.62 -4.81 -2.52
N ALA A 163 6.21 -5.62 -1.55
CA ALA A 163 7.11 -6.58 -0.89
C ALA A 163 7.65 -7.60 -1.88
N SER A 164 6.80 -8.18 -2.74
CA SER A 164 7.23 -9.14 -3.76
C SER A 164 8.18 -8.53 -4.80
N VAL A 165 8.00 -7.24 -5.14
CA VAL A 165 8.94 -6.50 -5.99
C VAL A 165 10.29 -6.32 -5.29
N TYR A 166 10.27 -5.93 -4.02
CA TYR A 166 11.48 -5.70 -3.23
C TYR A 166 12.28 -6.99 -3.02
N GLU A 167 11.62 -8.09 -2.68
CA GLU A 167 12.23 -9.42 -2.48
C GLU A 167 12.84 -9.96 -3.77
N ALA A 168 12.14 -9.83 -4.90
CA ALA A 168 12.64 -10.28 -6.20
C ALA A 168 13.92 -9.52 -6.63
N ALA A 169 14.09 -8.28 -6.20
CA ALA A 169 15.31 -7.50 -6.43
C ALA A 169 16.49 -7.90 -5.53
N GLY A 170 16.28 -8.76 -4.52
CA GLY A 170 17.34 -9.21 -3.62
C GLY A 170 17.92 -8.11 -2.72
N LEU A 171 17.16 -7.06 -2.41
CA LEU A 171 17.65 -5.87 -1.71
C LEU A 171 17.55 -5.96 -0.18
N GLY A 172 17.03 -7.04 0.35
CA GLY A 172 16.90 -7.27 1.78
C GLY A 172 15.73 -8.19 2.13
N THR A 173 15.47 -8.32 3.41
CA THR A 173 14.35 -9.07 3.96
C THR A 173 13.24 -8.12 4.41
N ILE A 174 12.00 -8.61 4.38
CA ILE A 174 10.85 -7.86 4.89
C ILE A 174 10.66 -8.16 6.38
N THR A 175 10.56 -7.14 7.20
CA THR A 175 10.22 -7.27 8.61
C THR A 175 8.72 -7.15 8.79
N LEU A 176 8.10 -8.18 9.38
CA LEU A 176 6.67 -8.13 9.69
C LEU A 176 6.44 -7.38 10.99
N VAL A 177 5.49 -6.44 10.98
CA VAL A 177 4.92 -5.84 12.19
C VAL A 177 3.51 -6.37 12.40
N GLU A 178 3.04 -6.35 13.65
CA GLU A 178 1.67 -6.76 13.96
C GLU A 178 0.67 -5.83 13.26
N GLY A 179 -0.20 -6.42 12.44
CA GLY A 179 -1.26 -5.72 11.74
C GLY A 179 -2.48 -5.46 12.62
N GLU A 180 -3.48 -4.79 12.06
CA GLU A 180 -4.73 -4.46 12.74
C GLU A 180 -5.91 -5.11 12.02
N GLU A 181 -6.75 -5.85 12.75
CA GLU A 181 -7.95 -6.47 12.17
C GLU A 181 -8.92 -5.43 11.57
N THR A 182 -8.90 -4.20 12.12
CA THR A 182 -9.70 -3.08 11.62
C THR A 182 -9.16 -2.47 10.32
N ASN A 183 -7.90 -2.70 9.97
CA ASN A 183 -7.28 -2.18 8.75
C ASN A 183 -7.71 -2.98 7.50
N ILE A 184 -9.02 -3.08 7.32
CA ILE A 184 -9.64 -3.82 6.21
C ILE A 184 -9.53 -3.07 4.88
N LYS A 185 -9.50 -3.83 3.79
CA LYS A 185 -9.59 -3.31 2.43
C LYS A 185 -11.05 -3.34 1.96
N LEU A 186 -11.64 -2.18 1.68
CA LEU A 186 -13.02 -2.03 1.22
C LEU A 186 -13.21 -2.41 -0.26
#